data_edee65f2be7b1c5d24dc6ffd676ffb9c
#
_entry.id   edee65f2be7b1c5d24dc6ffd676ffb9c
#
_cell.length_a   1.000
_cell.length_b   1.000
_cell.length_c   1.000
_cell.angle_alpha   90.00
_cell.angle_beta   90.00
_cell.angle_gamma   90.00
#
_symmetry.space_group_name_H-M   'P 1'
#
loop_
_entity.id
_entity.type
_entity.pdbx_description
1 polymer ?
#
loop_
_entity_poly.entity_id
_entity_poly.type
_entity_poly.pdbx_seq_one_letter_code
_entity_poly.pdbx_strand_id
1 'polypeptide(L)'
;MTDQPLRIDIVSDIVCPWCIVGYRQLKKALDATGTAYDLHWHPFELNPGMGAEGQNMTEHIAEKYGSTKAESQANRDRLTALGRDLDFTFAFTDDSRMHNTFNAHQLIHWADTMARGHDLKQALFTAHFTDGRDLSDPEVLVQIAAETAFDAAEARAVLDDQRYAADVRQAEQFWTRQGISGVPAVIFNQRHLVTGAQGVDNYTSILTQLTDAATAAAR
;
A
#
# COMPACT_ATOMS: atom_id res chain seq x y z
N MET A 1 -20.56 24.19 -3.49
CA MET A 1 -19.38 23.31 -3.59
C MET A 1 -19.01 22.97 -2.15
N THR A 2 -19.07 21.70 -1.75
CA THR A 2 -18.63 21.28 -0.41
C THR A 2 -17.11 21.46 -0.36
N ASP A 3 -16.65 22.39 0.45
CA ASP A 3 -15.24 22.81 0.58
C ASP A 3 -14.37 21.74 1.30
N GLN A 4 -14.92 20.54 1.53
CA GLN A 4 -14.21 19.47 2.22
C GLN A 4 -13.57 18.50 1.21
N PRO A 5 -12.28 18.20 1.38
CA PRO A 5 -11.60 17.22 0.55
C PRO A 5 -12.25 15.84 0.65
N LEU A 6 -12.24 15.08 -0.44
CA LEU A 6 -12.73 13.72 -0.49
C LEU A 6 -11.86 12.83 0.42
N ARG A 7 -12.43 12.26 1.46
CA ARG A 7 -11.71 11.30 2.30
C ARG A 7 -11.52 9.98 1.57
N ILE A 8 -10.27 9.51 1.54
CA ILE A 8 -9.88 8.25 0.90
C ILE A 8 -9.09 7.41 1.91
N ASP A 9 -9.66 6.30 2.33
CA ASP A 9 -9.00 5.32 3.16
C ASP A 9 -8.50 4.17 2.28
N ILE A 10 -7.19 3.83 2.34
CA ILE A 10 -6.60 2.75 1.55
C ILE A 10 -6.02 1.69 2.49
N VAL A 11 -6.64 0.52 2.51
CA VAL A 11 -6.11 -0.65 3.21
C VAL A 11 -5.14 -1.36 2.27
N SER A 12 -3.89 -1.53 2.69
CA SER A 12 -2.83 -2.01 1.81
C SER A 12 -1.66 -2.67 2.53
N ASP A 13 -0.96 -3.58 1.84
CA ASP A 13 0.31 -4.13 2.25
C ASP A 13 1.44 -3.65 1.33
N ILE A 14 2.65 -3.48 1.87
CA ILE A 14 3.83 -2.98 1.15
C ILE A 14 4.33 -4.02 0.14
N VAL A 15 4.17 -5.30 0.42
CA VAL A 15 4.58 -6.39 -0.48
C VAL A 15 3.50 -6.76 -1.51
N CYS A 16 2.38 -6.03 -1.54
CA CYS A 16 1.33 -6.22 -2.53
C CYS A 16 1.56 -5.35 -3.76
N PRO A 17 1.93 -5.91 -4.92
CA PRO A 17 2.18 -5.10 -6.13
C PRO A 17 0.92 -4.41 -6.64
N TRP A 18 -0.25 -5.03 -6.45
CA TRP A 18 -1.52 -4.41 -6.82
C TRP A 18 -1.88 -3.21 -5.96
N CYS A 19 -1.31 -3.09 -4.74
CA CYS A 19 -1.52 -1.92 -3.89
C CYS A 19 -0.87 -0.67 -4.47
N ILE A 20 0.39 -0.75 -4.91
CA ILE A 20 1.05 0.39 -5.55
C ILE A 20 0.44 0.69 -6.93
N VAL A 21 0.11 -0.33 -7.72
CA VAL A 21 -0.59 -0.15 -9.01
C VAL A 21 -1.92 0.57 -8.80
N GLY A 22 -2.77 0.09 -7.90
CA GLY A 22 -4.07 0.69 -7.61
C GLY A 22 -3.97 2.12 -7.10
N TYR A 23 -3.01 2.39 -6.21
CA TYR A 23 -2.75 3.75 -5.75
C TYR A 23 -2.32 4.69 -6.91
N ARG A 24 -1.38 4.27 -7.77
CA ARG A 24 -0.92 5.07 -8.90
C ARG A 24 -2.03 5.35 -9.91
N GLN A 25 -2.91 4.37 -10.16
CA GLN A 25 -4.10 4.54 -11.00
C GLN A 25 -5.07 5.57 -10.39
N LEU A 26 -5.35 5.44 -9.10
CA LEU A 26 -6.19 6.40 -8.37
C LEU A 26 -5.58 7.81 -8.39
N LYS A 27 -4.27 7.92 -8.15
CA LYS A 27 -3.58 9.22 -8.17
C LYS A 27 -3.69 9.90 -9.53
N LYS A 28 -3.48 9.17 -10.65
CA LYS A 28 -3.68 9.72 -12.01
C LYS A 28 -5.12 10.19 -12.23
N ALA A 29 -6.11 9.45 -11.73
CA ALA A 29 -7.51 9.85 -11.83
C ALA A 29 -7.83 11.11 -10.98
N LEU A 30 -7.28 11.20 -9.76
CA LEU A 30 -7.42 12.38 -8.88
C LEU A 30 -6.82 13.62 -9.53
N ASP A 31 -5.63 13.49 -10.12
CA ASP A 31 -4.96 14.59 -10.83
C ASP A 31 -5.75 15.02 -12.07
N ALA A 32 -6.25 14.07 -12.85
CA ALA A 32 -7.03 14.37 -14.05
C ALA A 32 -8.38 15.04 -13.75
N THR A 33 -9.01 14.71 -12.62
CA THR A 33 -10.29 15.30 -12.21
C THR A 33 -10.14 16.56 -11.39
N GLY A 34 -8.93 16.88 -10.89
CA GLY A 34 -8.70 17.99 -9.97
C GLY A 34 -9.40 17.83 -8.63
N THR A 35 -9.73 16.59 -8.24
CA THR A 35 -10.43 16.30 -6.99
C THR A 35 -9.52 16.54 -5.80
N ALA A 36 -9.89 17.48 -4.90
CA ALA A 36 -9.24 17.65 -3.61
C ALA A 36 -9.52 16.42 -2.71
N TYR A 37 -8.49 15.85 -2.09
CA TYR A 37 -8.62 14.64 -1.29
C TYR A 37 -7.79 14.69 -0.01
N ASP A 38 -8.21 13.87 0.95
CA ASP A 38 -7.52 13.56 2.20
C ASP A 38 -7.31 12.04 2.28
N LEU A 39 -6.06 11.59 2.19
CA LEU A 39 -5.70 10.19 1.99
C LEU A 39 -5.08 9.59 3.24
N HIS A 40 -5.65 8.45 3.70
CA HIS A 40 -5.22 7.70 4.87
C HIS A 40 -4.83 6.28 4.49
N TRP A 41 -3.62 5.87 4.90
CA TRP A 41 -3.17 4.49 4.74
C TRP A 41 -3.49 3.65 5.97
N HIS A 42 -3.97 2.43 5.73
CA HIS A 42 -4.27 1.47 6.79
C HIS A 42 -3.50 0.17 6.58
N PRO A 43 -2.98 -0.43 7.67
CA PRO A 43 -2.18 -1.63 7.58
C PRO A 43 -3.02 -2.85 7.22
N PHE A 44 -2.40 -3.75 6.46
CA PHE A 44 -2.87 -5.09 6.20
C PHE A 44 -1.66 -5.97 5.91
N GLU A 45 -1.54 -7.11 6.58
CA GLU A 45 -0.51 -8.09 6.26
C GLU A 45 -1.10 -9.22 5.40
N LEU A 46 -0.62 -9.35 4.16
CA LEU A 46 -0.96 -10.51 3.31
C LEU A 46 -0.44 -11.81 3.90
N ASN A 47 0.66 -11.74 4.64
CA ASN A 47 1.38 -12.89 5.15
C ASN A 47 1.79 -12.67 6.63
N PRO A 48 0.82 -12.60 7.58
CA PRO A 48 1.13 -12.28 8.99
C PRO A 48 1.98 -13.35 9.70
N GLY A 49 2.04 -14.55 9.14
CA GLY A 49 2.89 -15.65 9.62
C GLY A 49 4.24 -15.78 8.91
N MET A 50 4.63 -14.82 8.05
CA MET A 50 5.93 -14.84 7.36
C MET A 50 7.07 -14.69 8.36
N GLY A 51 8.04 -15.63 8.32
CA GLY A 51 9.26 -15.53 9.12
C GLY A 51 10.17 -14.39 8.68
N ALA A 52 11.16 -14.06 9.51
CA ALA A 52 12.10 -12.98 9.24
C ALA A 52 12.95 -13.23 7.98
N GLU A 53 13.22 -14.48 7.64
CA GLU A 53 13.95 -14.87 6.43
C GLU A 53 13.15 -14.63 5.13
N GLY A 54 11.84 -14.39 5.24
CA GLY A 54 10.94 -14.29 4.10
C GLY A 54 10.88 -15.59 3.28
N GLN A 55 10.29 -15.52 2.08
CA GLN A 55 10.19 -16.65 1.16
C GLN A 55 10.43 -16.19 -0.27
N ASN A 56 11.03 -17.05 -1.13
CA ASN A 56 11.10 -16.75 -2.56
C ASN A 56 9.71 -16.45 -3.12
N MET A 57 9.57 -15.38 -3.88
CA MET A 57 8.27 -14.90 -4.35
C MET A 57 7.55 -15.92 -5.23
N THR A 58 8.28 -16.60 -6.14
CA THR A 58 7.69 -17.58 -7.04
C THR A 58 7.19 -18.82 -6.28
N GLU A 59 7.95 -19.29 -5.30
CA GLU A 59 7.58 -20.42 -4.44
C GLU A 59 6.37 -20.05 -3.58
N HIS A 60 6.39 -18.86 -2.94
CA HIS A 60 5.29 -18.38 -2.13
C HIS A 60 3.98 -18.29 -2.92
N ILE A 61 4.02 -17.70 -4.13
CA ILE A 61 2.85 -17.58 -5.00
C ILE A 61 2.32 -18.95 -5.43
N ALA A 62 3.21 -19.90 -5.72
CA ALA A 62 2.81 -21.26 -6.05
C ALA A 62 2.13 -21.96 -4.87
N GLU A 63 2.70 -21.88 -3.67
CA GLU A 63 2.14 -22.50 -2.47
C GLU A 63 0.80 -21.87 -2.06
N LYS A 64 0.71 -20.56 -2.07
CA LYS A 64 -0.45 -19.82 -1.56
C LYS A 64 -1.64 -19.81 -2.53
N TYR A 65 -1.37 -19.72 -3.84
CA TYR A 65 -2.40 -19.53 -4.87
C TYR A 65 -2.46 -20.66 -5.91
N GLY A 66 -1.58 -21.65 -5.83
CA GLY A 66 -1.53 -22.76 -6.78
C GLY A 66 -1.05 -22.34 -8.17
N SER A 67 -0.42 -21.18 -8.32
CA SER A 67 0.03 -20.65 -9.61
C SER A 67 1.26 -21.38 -10.11
N THR A 68 1.30 -21.69 -11.38
CA THR A 68 2.49 -22.22 -12.04
C THR A 68 3.57 -21.15 -12.19
N LYS A 69 4.83 -21.57 -12.41
CA LYS A 69 5.95 -20.65 -12.67
C LYS A 69 5.66 -19.76 -13.89
N ALA A 70 5.04 -20.30 -14.93
CA ALA A 70 4.69 -19.54 -16.14
C ALA A 70 3.63 -18.46 -15.87
N GLU A 71 2.59 -18.78 -15.11
CA GLU A 71 1.57 -17.80 -14.70
C GLU A 71 2.15 -16.72 -13.79
N SER A 72 3.02 -17.09 -12.84
CA SER A 72 3.74 -16.12 -12.01
C SER A 72 4.60 -15.18 -12.84
N GLN A 73 5.33 -15.70 -13.87
CA GLN A 73 6.12 -14.88 -14.79
C GLN A 73 5.22 -13.94 -15.60
N ALA A 74 4.15 -14.44 -16.20
CA ALA A 74 3.21 -13.63 -16.98
C ALA A 74 2.59 -12.49 -16.15
N ASN A 75 2.30 -12.75 -14.86
CA ASN A 75 1.82 -11.71 -13.95
C ASN A 75 2.90 -10.66 -13.64
N ARG A 76 4.15 -11.06 -13.44
CA ARG A 76 5.28 -10.12 -13.27
C ARG A 76 5.49 -9.25 -14.52
N ASP A 77 5.41 -9.83 -15.72
CA ASP A 77 5.53 -9.09 -16.98
C ASP A 77 4.39 -8.06 -17.12
N ARG A 78 3.16 -8.45 -16.77
CA ARG A 78 2.01 -7.55 -16.74
C ARG A 78 2.19 -6.41 -15.75
N LEU A 79 2.64 -6.70 -14.53
CA LEU A 79 2.91 -5.69 -13.50
C LEU A 79 4.01 -4.72 -13.94
N THR A 80 5.07 -5.24 -14.57
CA THR A 80 6.17 -4.42 -15.11
C THR A 80 5.67 -3.49 -16.22
N ALA A 81 4.80 -3.96 -17.11
CA ALA A 81 4.19 -3.13 -18.14
C ALA A 81 3.29 -2.04 -17.52
N LEU A 82 2.38 -2.41 -16.61
CA LEU A 82 1.53 -1.45 -15.88
C LEU A 82 2.35 -0.42 -15.11
N GLY A 83 3.45 -0.86 -14.49
CA GLY A 83 4.34 0.04 -13.74
C GLY A 83 4.90 1.15 -14.64
N ARG A 84 5.37 0.82 -15.86
CA ARG A 84 5.88 1.83 -16.80
C ARG A 84 4.83 2.88 -17.16
N ASP A 85 3.58 2.46 -17.38
CA ASP A 85 2.47 3.36 -17.70
C ASP A 85 2.06 4.25 -16.51
N LEU A 86 2.45 3.84 -15.29
CA LEU A 86 2.12 4.48 -14.02
C LEU A 86 3.33 5.16 -13.35
N ASP A 87 4.43 5.34 -14.06
CA ASP A 87 5.67 5.94 -13.57
C ASP A 87 6.24 5.22 -12.32
N PHE A 88 6.17 3.87 -12.32
CA PHE A 88 6.71 3.03 -11.25
C PHE A 88 7.50 1.85 -11.82
N THR A 89 8.69 1.61 -11.30
CA THR A 89 9.57 0.54 -11.78
C THR A 89 9.41 -0.71 -10.91
N PHE A 90 8.99 -1.82 -11.54
CA PHE A 90 9.09 -3.14 -10.95
C PHE A 90 10.37 -3.83 -11.48
N ALA A 91 11.31 -4.14 -10.59
CA ALA A 91 12.57 -4.81 -10.90
C ALA A 91 12.55 -6.27 -10.39
N PHE A 92 11.54 -7.03 -10.78
CA PHE A 92 11.43 -8.43 -10.40
C PHE A 92 12.58 -9.27 -10.95
N THR A 93 13.12 -10.15 -10.11
CA THR A 93 14.12 -11.15 -10.45
C THR A 93 13.66 -12.53 -9.97
N ASP A 94 14.40 -13.59 -10.33
CA ASP A 94 14.13 -14.93 -9.81
C ASP A 94 14.43 -15.04 -8.29
N ASP A 95 15.24 -14.13 -7.77
CA ASP A 95 15.60 -14.03 -6.34
C ASP A 95 14.67 -13.11 -5.53
N SER A 96 13.66 -12.49 -6.17
CA SER A 96 12.69 -11.64 -5.48
C SER A 96 12.00 -12.41 -4.35
N ARG A 97 11.84 -11.76 -3.19
CA ARG A 97 11.30 -12.39 -1.97
C ARG A 97 10.06 -11.67 -1.46
N MET A 98 9.23 -12.43 -0.75
CA MET A 98 8.16 -11.91 0.10
C MET A 98 8.72 -11.75 1.50
N HIS A 99 8.43 -10.65 2.16
CA HIS A 99 8.93 -10.30 3.48
C HIS A 99 7.79 -10.16 4.49
N ASN A 100 8.11 -10.28 5.78
CA ASN A 100 7.21 -9.84 6.83
C ASN A 100 7.13 -8.31 6.83
N THR A 101 5.93 -7.76 6.95
CA THR A 101 5.69 -6.31 6.81
C THR A 101 5.24 -5.63 8.10
N PHE A 102 5.15 -6.37 9.21
CA PHE A 102 4.64 -5.83 10.46
C PHE A 102 5.43 -4.62 10.98
N ASN A 103 6.75 -4.71 11.02
CA ASN A 103 7.62 -3.63 11.45
C ASN A 103 7.52 -2.41 10.51
N ALA A 104 7.42 -2.64 9.21
CA ALA A 104 7.21 -1.57 8.24
C ALA A 104 5.87 -0.84 8.48
N HIS A 105 4.81 -1.56 8.83
CA HIS A 105 3.53 -0.95 9.19
C HIS A 105 3.61 -0.12 10.48
N GLN A 106 4.41 -0.52 11.47
CA GLN A 106 4.65 0.29 12.67
C GLN A 106 5.36 1.62 12.32
N LEU A 107 6.36 1.58 11.45
CA LEU A 107 7.03 2.80 10.99
C LEU A 107 6.10 3.73 10.19
N ILE A 108 5.22 3.18 9.34
CA ILE A 108 4.22 3.99 8.64
C ILE A 108 3.27 4.65 9.65
N HIS A 109 2.80 3.90 10.65
CA HIS A 109 1.95 4.44 11.71
C HIS A 109 2.65 5.56 12.49
N TRP A 110 3.92 5.36 12.85
CA TRP A 110 4.75 6.40 13.46
C TRP A 110 4.88 7.65 12.57
N ALA A 111 5.21 7.46 11.28
CA ALA A 111 5.31 8.57 10.31
C ALA A 111 3.99 9.33 10.15
N ASP A 112 2.86 8.63 10.29
CA ASP A 112 1.51 9.24 10.23
C ASP A 112 1.23 10.16 11.41
N THR A 113 1.85 9.95 12.58
CA THR A 113 1.77 10.90 13.71
C THR A 113 2.36 12.27 13.37
N MET A 114 3.18 12.34 12.33
CA MET A 114 3.80 13.56 11.79
C MET A 114 3.16 13.99 10.43
N ALA A 115 2.02 13.39 10.07
CA ALA A 115 1.33 13.58 8.78
C ALA A 115 2.22 13.23 7.55
N ARG A 116 3.16 12.28 7.70
CA ARG A 116 4.13 11.88 6.69
C ARG A 116 4.13 10.37 6.39
N GLY A 117 3.09 9.66 6.84
CA GLY A 117 2.94 8.23 6.56
C GLY A 117 2.94 7.90 5.06
N HIS A 118 2.39 8.81 4.25
CA HIS A 118 2.40 8.67 2.80
C HIS A 118 3.83 8.66 2.22
N ASP A 119 4.70 9.56 2.66
CA ASP A 119 6.09 9.64 2.16
C ASP A 119 6.82 8.33 2.42
N LEU A 120 6.74 7.84 3.65
CA LEU A 120 7.39 6.58 4.04
C LEU A 120 6.78 5.38 3.32
N LYS A 121 5.46 5.34 3.14
CA LYS A 121 4.77 4.28 2.39
C LYS A 121 5.27 4.19 0.95
N GLN A 122 5.44 5.32 0.26
CA GLN A 122 5.97 5.35 -1.12
C GLN A 122 7.44 4.90 -1.18
N ALA A 123 8.27 5.32 -0.23
CA ALA A 123 9.66 4.89 -0.13
C ALA A 123 9.78 3.37 0.09
N LEU A 124 8.93 2.80 0.96
CA LEU A 124 8.90 1.36 1.21
C LEU A 124 8.46 0.55 -0.01
N PHE A 125 7.48 1.03 -0.79
CA PHE A 125 7.13 0.41 -2.08
C PHE A 125 8.31 0.42 -3.06
N THR A 126 9.02 1.54 -3.17
CA THR A 126 10.20 1.65 -4.03
C THR A 126 11.31 0.72 -3.55
N ALA A 127 11.62 0.74 -2.26
CA ALA A 127 12.63 -0.13 -1.67
C ALA A 127 12.36 -1.62 -1.94
N HIS A 128 11.09 -2.06 -1.82
CA HIS A 128 10.72 -3.45 -2.06
C HIS A 128 10.72 -3.82 -3.54
N PHE A 129 9.97 -3.07 -4.37
CA PHE A 129 9.70 -3.48 -5.75
C PHE A 129 10.75 -3.02 -6.77
N THR A 130 11.44 -1.92 -6.51
CA THR A 130 12.46 -1.36 -7.42
C THR A 130 13.86 -1.76 -6.98
N ASP A 131 14.16 -1.61 -5.68
CA ASP A 131 15.52 -1.80 -5.15
C ASP A 131 15.75 -3.21 -4.61
N GLY A 132 14.70 -4.02 -4.42
CA GLY A 132 14.78 -5.40 -3.94
C GLY A 132 15.27 -5.53 -2.49
N ARG A 133 15.02 -4.49 -1.65
CA ARG A 133 15.49 -4.45 -0.26
C ARG A 133 14.64 -5.35 0.63
N ASP A 134 15.27 -5.92 1.64
CA ASP A 134 14.62 -6.76 2.65
C ASP A 134 13.86 -5.91 3.68
N LEU A 135 12.53 -5.88 3.59
CA LEU A 135 11.67 -5.13 4.50
C LEU A 135 11.42 -5.84 5.85
N SER A 136 11.92 -7.05 6.04
CA SER A 136 11.90 -7.72 7.35
C SER A 136 13.10 -7.35 8.21
N ASP A 137 14.18 -6.82 7.61
CA ASP A 137 15.37 -6.37 8.32
C ASP A 137 15.16 -4.98 8.95
N PRO A 138 15.21 -4.85 10.30
CA PRO A 138 15.06 -3.56 10.97
C PRO A 138 16.11 -2.52 10.56
N GLU A 139 17.35 -2.94 10.23
CA GLU A 139 18.39 -2.01 9.78
C GLU A 139 18.04 -1.38 8.43
N VAL A 140 17.50 -2.19 7.51
CA VAL A 140 17.01 -1.72 6.21
C VAL A 140 15.85 -0.75 6.38
N LEU A 141 14.89 -1.05 7.26
CA LEU A 141 13.76 -0.17 7.54
C LEU A 141 14.20 1.19 8.12
N VAL A 142 15.16 1.19 9.04
CA VAL A 142 15.74 2.42 9.61
C VAL A 142 16.46 3.25 8.54
N GLN A 143 17.22 2.60 7.65
CA GLN A 143 17.86 3.29 6.53
C GLN A 143 16.82 3.93 5.60
N ILE A 144 15.74 3.24 5.23
CA ILE A 144 14.67 3.79 4.40
C ILE A 144 14.03 5.02 5.07
N ALA A 145 13.77 4.94 6.39
CA ALA A 145 13.26 6.08 7.13
C ALA A 145 14.23 7.28 7.08
N ALA A 146 15.53 7.05 7.28
CA ALA A 146 16.55 8.10 7.20
C ALA A 146 16.66 8.72 5.79
N GLU A 147 16.62 7.91 4.74
CA GLU A 147 16.61 8.34 3.34
C GLU A 147 15.38 9.21 3.01
N THR A 148 14.30 9.01 3.76
CA THR A 148 13.04 9.79 3.65
C THR A 148 13.02 10.97 4.64
N ALA A 149 14.17 11.35 5.18
CA ALA A 149 14.35 12.46 6.13
C ALA A 149 13.55 12.31 7.44
N PHE A 150 13.41 11.09 7.93
CA PHE A 150 13.01 10.80 9.31
C PHE A 150 14.24 10.62 10.20
N ASP A 151 14.08 10.79 11.51
CA ASP A 151 15.12 10.53 12.49
C ASP A 151 15.40 9.02 12.60
N ALA A 152 16.60 8.59 12.26
CA ALA A 152 17.00 7.19 12.28
C ALA A 152 17.02 6.59 13.71
N ALA A 153 17.37 7.39 14.73
CA ALA A 153 17.38 6.92 16.12
C ALA A 153 15.95 6.70 16.63
N GLU A 154 15.02 7.59 16.28
CA GLU A 154 13.60 7.41 16.61
C GLU A 154 12.98 6.24 15.85
N ALA A 155 13.28 6.07 14.55
CA ALA A 155 12.82 4.92 13.78
C ALA A 155 13.31 3.60 14.41
N ARG A 156 14.58 3.56 14.85
CA ARG A 156 15.14 2.43 15.59
C ARG A 156 14.39 2.19 16.88
N ALA A 157 14.18 3.22 17.69
CA ALA A 157 13.48 3.11 18.98
C ALA A 157 12.04 2.57 18.80
N VAL A 158 11.32 3.01 17.76
CA VAL A 158 10.00 2.48 17.42
C VAL A 158 10.03 0.97 17.17
N LEU A 159 11.05 0.48 16.46
CA LEU A 159 11.18 -0.96 16.17
C LEU A 159 11.64 -1.77 17.39
N ASP A 160 12.52 -1.21 18.22
CA ASP A 160 13.07 -1.89 19.40
C ASP A 160 12.03 -2.04 20.51
N ASP A 161 11.24 -1.01 20.79
CA ASP A 161 10.23 -1.02 21.87
C ASP A 161 8.82 -1.44 21.38
N GLN A 162 8.63 -1.58 20.07
CA GLN A 162 7.37 -2.04 19.47
C GLN A 162 6.15 -1.20 19.89
N ARG A 163 6.35 0.10 20.16
CA ARG A 163 5.36 1.00 20.76
C ARG A 163 4.06 1.12 19.98
N TYR A 164 4.07 0.88 18.67
CA TYR A 164 2.88 0.93 17.81
C TYR A 164 2.35 -0.46 17.42
N ALA A 165 2.90 -1.54 18.00
CA ALA A 165 2.45 -2.89 17.68
C ALA A 165 0.97 -3.12 17.97
N ALA A 166 0.49 -2.63 19.10
CA ALA A 166 -0.91 -2.75 19.48
C ALA A 166 -1.83 -1.95 18.55
N ASP A 167 -1.43 -0.74 18.16
CA ASP A 167 -2.23 0.13 17.29
C ASP A 167 -2.35 -0.46 15.87
N VAL A 168 -1.23 -0.97 15.32
CA VAL A 168 -1.23 -1.66 14.01
C VAL A 168 -2.15 -2.87 14.05
N ARG A 169 -2.02 -3.74 15.07
CA ARG A 169 -2.89 -4.93 15.20
C ARG A 169 -4.37 -4.56 15.37
N GLN A 170 -4.66 -3.50 16.10
CA GLN A 170 -6.03 -3.01 16.26
C GLN A 170 -6.60 -2.50 14.93
N ALA A 171 -5.81 -1.75 14.16
CA ALA A 171 -6.21 -1.25 12.85
C ALA A 171 -6.47 -2.41 11.85
N GLU A 172 -5.58 -3.41 11.78
CA GLU A 172 -5.77 -4.61 10.94
C GLU A 172 -7.04 -5.37 11.32
N GLN A 173 -7.26 -5.59 12.61
CA GLN A 173 -8.47 -6.25 13.12
C GLN A 173 -9.74 -5.44 12.82
N PHE A 174 -9.66 -4.11 12.89
CA PHE A 174 -10.79 -3.26 12.53
C PHE A 174 -11.20 -3.49 11.09
N TRP A 175 -10.26 -3.38 10.14
CA TRP A 175 -10.57 -3.54 8.72
C TRP A 175 -10.99 -4.96 8.35
N THR A 176 -10.39 -5.97 8.96
CA THR A 176 -10.82 -7.37 8.78
C THR A 176 -12.26 -7.57 9.26
N ARG A 177 -12.65 -6.99 10.40
CA ARG A 177 -14.04 -7.03 10.89
C ARG A 177 -15.03 -6.25 10.01
N GLN A 178 -14.55 -5.24 9.27
CA GLN A 178 -15.34 -4.57 8.24
C GLN A 178 -15.46 -5.38 6.93
N GLY A 179 -14.95 -6.61 6.90
CA GLY A 179 -15.04 -7.52 5.75
C GLY A 179 -13.92 -7.36 4.73
N ILE A 180 -12.87 -6.59 5.03
CA ILE A 180 -11.69 -6.50 4.16
C ILE A 180 -10.85 -7.78 4.34
N SER A 181 -10.84 -8.62 3.30
CA SER A 181 -10.11 -9.90 3.27
C SER A 181 -8.98 -9.93 2.24
N GLY A 182 -8.75 -8.81 1.54
CA GLY A 182 -7.71 -8.68 0.53
C GLY A 182 -7.45 -7.23 0.16
N VAL A 183 -6.30 -6.97 -0.44
CA VAL A 183 -5.81 -5.62 -0.73
C VAL A 183 -5.35 -5.48 -2.18
N PRO A 184 -5.40 -4.25 -2.76
CA PRO A 184 -5.85 -3.02 -2.13
C PRO A 184 -7.36 -2.99 -1.93
N ALA A 185 -7.79 -2.31 -0.86
CA ALA A 185 -9.16 -1.91 -0.67
C ALA A 185 -9.20 -0.39 -0.48
N VAL A 186 -9.96 0.31 -1.31
CA VAL A 186 -10.10 1.77 -1.31
C VAL A 186 -11.50 2.13 -0.85
N ILE A 187 -11.61 2.94 0.19
CA ILE A 187 -12.89 3.36 0.74
C ILE A 187 -13.01 4.87 0.60
N PHE A 188 -14.01 5.33 -0.14
CA PHE A 188 -14.31 6.73 -0.33
C PHE A 188 -15.38 7.18 0.69
N ASN A 189 -15.11 8.30 1.38
CA ASN A 189 -15.98 8.90 2.39
C ASN A 189 -16.48 7.89 3.44
N GLN A 190 -15.66 6.88 3.78
CA GLN A 190 -16.00 5.81 4.73
C GLN A 190 -17.29 5.02 4.38
N ARG A 191 -17.72 5.03 3.10
CA ARG A 191 -19.01 4.48 2.65
C ARG A 191 -18.89 3.60 1.39
N HIS A 192 -18.04 3.96 0.44
CA HIS A 192 -17.98 3.31 -0.86
C HIS A 192 -16.69 2.51 -0.99
N LEU A 193 -16.80 1.20 -0.83
CA LEU A 193 -15.69 0.27 -0.95
C LEU A 193 -15.44 -0.11 -2.42
N VAL A 194 -14.20 -0.03 -2.83
CA VAL A 194 -13.69 -0.49 -4.12
C VAL A 194 -12.49 -1.40 -3.86
N THR A 195 -12.52 -2.63 -4.37
CA THR A 195 -11.46 -3.63 -4.13
C THR A 195 -10.62 -3.86 -5.38
N GLY A 196 -9.32 -4.03 -5.19
CA GLY A 196 -8.36 -4.27 -6.27
C GLY A 196 -7.96 -3.01 -7.05
N ALA A 197 -7.00 -3.17 -7.96
CA ALA A 197 -6.57 -2.12 -8.88
C ALA A 197 -7.57 -2.01 -10.04
N GLN A 198 -8.26 -0.89 -10.14
CA GLN A 198 -9.44 -0.72 -11.02
C GLN A 198 -9.14 -0.12 -12.40
N GLY A 199 -7.94 0.43 -12.59
CA GLY A 199 -7.63 1.24 -13.78
C GLY A 199 -8.00 2.71 -13.62
N VAL A 200 -7.31 3.57 -14.37
CA VAL A 200 -7.48 5.04 -14.29
C VAL A 200 -8.90 5.44 -14.67
N ASP A 201 -9.44 4.90 -15.77
CA ASP A 201 -10.77 5.27 -16.29
C ASP A 201 -11.88 4.94 -15.30
N ASN A 202 -11.80 3.77 -14.63
CA ASN A 202 -12.81 3.38 -13.65
C ASN A 202 -12.73 4.27 -12.40
N TYR A 203 -11.53 4.57 -11.90
CA TYR A 203 -11.37 5.54 -10.80
C TYR A 203 -11.88 6.94 -11.20
N THR A 204 -11.63 7.39 -12.42
CA THR A 204 -12.16 8.67 -12.93
C THR A 204 -13.69 8.67 -12.90
N SER A 205 -14.33 7.60 -13.36
CA SER A 205 -15.79 7.45 -13.32
C SER A 205 -16.34 7.48 -11.90
N ILE A 206 -15.68 6.79 -10.96
CA ILE A 206 -16.06 6.76 -9.54
C ILE A 206 -15.97 8.17 -8.94
N LEU A 207 -14.86 8.87 -9.17
CA LEU A 207 -14.65 10.23 -8.64
C LEU A 207 -15.69 11.23 -9.17
N THR A 208 -16.02 11.15 -10.47
CA THR A 208 -17.07 11.98 -11.08
C THR A 208 -18.42 11.73 -10.43
N GLN A 209 -18.82 10.45 -10.27
CA GLN A 209 -20.09 10.10 -9.63
C GLN A 209 -20.19 10.59 -8.18
N LEU A 210 -19.09 10.47 -7.42
CA LEU A 210 -19.05 10.95 -6.02
C LEU A 210 -19.17 12.48 -5.94
N THR A 211 -18.55 13.21 -6.85
CA THR A 211 -18.63 14.67 -6.93
C THR A 211 -20.03 15.14 -7.32
N ASP A 212 -20.65 14.49 -8.31
CA ASP A 212 -22.01 14.81 -8.76
C ASP A 212 -23.03 14.53 -7.64
N ALA A 213 -22.92 13.41 -6.94
CA ALA A 213 -23.79 13.07 -5.82
C ALA A 213 -23.64 14.08 -4.66
N ALA A 214 -22.42 14.52 -4.33
CA ALA A 214 -22.19 15.55 -3.31
C ALA A 214 -22.80 16.90 -3.71
N THR A 215 -22.72 17.28 -4.98
CA THR A 215 -23.31 18.51 -5.52
C THR A 215 -24.84 18.46 -5.51
N ALA A 216 -25.44 17.28 -5.82
CA ALA A 216 -26.87 17.08 -5.78
C ALA A 216 -27.44 17.13 -4.34
N ALA A 217 -26.71 16.59 -3.37
CA ALA A 217 -27.10 16.59 -1.94
C ALA A 217 -27.00 17.99 -1.27
N ALA A 218 -26.24 18.91 -1.87
CA ALA A 218 -26.05 20.28 -1.38
C ALA A 218 -27.09 21.29 -1.93
N ARG A 219 -28.00 20.86 -2.80
CA ARG A 219 -29.09 21.66 -3.39
C ARG A 219 -30.41 21.38 -2.71
#